data_27189f3ff43fccd8a50715f44333b734
#
_entry.id   27189f3ff43fccd8a50715f44333b734
#
_cell.length_a   1.000
_cell.length_b   1.000
_cell.length_c   1.000
_cell.angle_alpha   90.00
_cell.angle_beta   90.00
_cell.angle_gamma   90.00
#
_symmetry.space_group_name_H-M   'P 1'
#
loop_
_entity.id
_entity.type
_entity.pdbx_description
1 polymer ?
#
loop_
_entity_poly.entity_id
_entity_poly.type
_entity_poly.pdbx_seq_one_letter_code
_entity_poly.pdbx_strand_id
1 'polypeptide(L)'
;MQYVAKEYQIGEFYDQNGVKGVVCMLTEDRRHGLIISLDEIYLPWSEFRKPDLRVAGADDRIDGMGNMEKVAAYIADNNLSWDDFPAFKWCRDKGEGWYLPAIDELLTIGHNYNGGTRIHSNRQARNRFNDALKDNGGKRMDRLVYYFSSTEKDEKEAYTTHTGIEPPYVIEIPKYNKFLVRAVRKF
;
A
#
# COMPACT_ATOMS: atom_id res chain seq x y z
N MET A 1 34.55 10.55 -14.60
CA MET A 1 33.26 11.10 -14.20
C MET A 1 32.75 10.28 -13.03
N GLN A 2 32.59 10.89 -11.85
CA GLN A 2 31.93 10.21 -10.73
C GLN A 2 30.45 10.12 -11.07
N TYR A 3 29.91 8.90 -11.13
CA TYR A 3 28.48 8.67 -11.29
C TYR A 3 27.79 9.01 -9.97
N VAL A 4 27.18 10.18 -9.89
CA VAL A 4 26.36 10.54 -8.71
C VAL A 4 25.01 9.83 -8.88
N ALA A 5 24.71 8.87 -8.02
CA ALA A 5 23.44 8.17 -8.05
C ALA A 5 22.29 9.16 -7.80
N LYS A 6 21.21 9.00 -8.54
CA LYS A 6 20.03 9.88 -8.45
C LYS A 6 19.40 9.81 -7.05
N GLU A 7 19.12 10.96 -6.47
CA GLU A 7 18.27 11.10 -5.29
C GLU A 7 16.84 11.42 -5.71
N TYR A 8 15.88 10.86 -4.97
CA TYR A 8 14.44 11.02 -5.24
C TYR A 8 13.76 11.92 -4.20
N GLN A 9 12.56 12.37 -4.51
CA GLN A 9 11.71 13.14 -3.62
C GLN A 9 10.32 12.49 -3.48
N ILE A 10 9.70 12.66 -2.31
CA ILE A 10 8.30 12.24 -2.12
C ILE A 10 7.40 12.98 -3.11
N GLY A 11 6.52 12.23 -3.78
CA GLY A 11 5.65 12.75 -4.84
C GLY A 11 6.34 12.87 -6.20
N GLU A 12 7.56 12.36 -6.37
CA GLU A 12 8.23 12.29 -7.67
C GLU A 12 7.73 11.08 -8.47
N PHE A 13 7.52 11.27 -9.76
CA PHE A 13 7.23 10.16 -10.67
C PHE A 13 8.48 9.29 -10.88
N TYR A 14 8.32 8.00 -10.68
CA TYR A 14 9.34 6.98 -10.90
C TYR A 14 9.02 6.19 -12.18
N ASP A 15 9.98 6.10 -13.09
CA ASP A 15 9.90 5.30 -14.31
C ASP A 15 11.28 4.70 -14.61
N GLN A 16 11.48 3.46 -14.22
CA GLN A 16 12.73 2.74 -14.45
C GLN A 16 12.46 1.29 -14.86
N ASN A 17 13.08 0.83 -15.93
CA ASN A 17 12.98 -0.55 -16.40
C ASN A 17 11.52 -1.04 -16.61
N GLY A 18 10.63 -0.16 -17.04
CA GLY A 18 9.21 -0.47 -17.25
C GLY A 18 8.37 -0.46 -15.98
N VAL A 19 8.97 -0.21 -14.81
CA VAL A 19 8.27 -0.06 -13.54
C VAL A 19 7.93 1.41 -13.32
N LYS A 20 6.64 1.69 -13.11
CA LYS A 20 6.12 3.05 -12.94
C LYS A 20 5.35 3.19 -11.63
N GLY A 21 5.51 4.34 -10.98
CA GLY A 21 4.79 4.68 -9.76
C GLY A 21 5.13 6.09 -9.30
N VAL A 22 4.65 6.44 -8.11
CA VAL A 22 5.01 7.71 -7.45
C VAL A 22 5.75 7.39 -6.16
N VAL A 23 6.87 8.05 -5.93
CA VAL A 23 7.69 7.86 -4.72
C VAL A 23 6.89 8.27 -3.49
N CYS A 24 6.67 7.32 -2.58
CA CYS A 24 5.83 7.50 -1.39
C CYS A 24 6.58 7.31 -0.06
N MET A 25 7.71 6.61 -0.07
CA MET A 25 8.63 6.49 1.07
C MET A 25 10.06 6.54 0.58
N LEU A 26 10.97 7.03 1.42
CA LEU A 26 12.40 7.10 1.11
C LEU A 26 13.23 6.64 2.31
N THR A 27 14.34 5.98 2.02
CA THR A 27 15.45 5.77 2.95
C THR A 27 16.18 7.10 3.23
N GLU A 28 17.04 7.13 4.24
CA GLU A 28 17.80 8.33 4.61
C GLU A 28 18.68 8.85 3.46
N ASP A 29 19.26 7.92 2.67
CA ASP A 29 20.09 8.26 1.51
C ASP A 29 19.28 8.78 0.31
N ARG A 30 17.95 8.72 0.37
CA ARG A 30 17.00 9.16 -0.66
C ARG A 30 17.16 8.47 -2.02
N ARG A 31 17.84 7.33 -2.07
CA ARG A 31 18.11 6.59 -3.31
C ARG A 31 17.24 5.36 -3.44
N HIS A 32 16.69 4.91 -2.33
CA HIS A 32 15.80 3.74 -2.22
C HIS A 32 14.53 4.11 -1.47
N GLY A 33 13.53 3.28 -1.59
CA GLY A 33 12.27 3.51 -0.90
C GLY A 33 11.14 2.67 -1.44
N LEU A 34 9.93 3.22 -1.35
CA LEU A 34 8.73 2.65 -1.95
C LEU A 34 8.13 3.59 -2.98
N ILE A 35 7.67 3.01 -4.07
CA ILE A 35 6.73 3.65 -5.00
C ILE A 35 5.33 3.07 -4.77
N ILE A 36 4.32 3.92 -4.96
CA ILE A 36 2.91 3.51 -4.95
C ILE A 36 2.40 3.39 -6.39
N SER A 37 1.52 2.42 -6.64
CA SER A 37 0.93 2.19 -7.96
C SER A 37 0.14 3.40 -8.47
N LEU A 38 0.13 3.62 -9.79
CA LEU A 38 -0.62 4.70 -10.42
C LEU A 38 -2.14 4.51 -10.29
N ASP A 39 -2.60 3.27 -10.34
CA ASP A 39 -4.00 2.85 -10.24
C ASP A 39 -4.37 2.37 -8.84
N GLU A 40 -5.65 2.27 -8.61
CA GLU A 40 -6.27 1.73 -7.39
C GLU A 40 -7.59 1.04 -7.74
N ILE A 41 -8.06 0.18 -6.85
CA ILE A 41 -9.29 -0.59 -7.05
C ILE A 41 -9.99 -0.83 -5.71
N TYR A 42 -11.32 -1.01 -5.75
CA TYR A 42 -12.11 -1.47 -4.61
C TYR A 42 -12.19 -2.99 -4.62
N LEU A 43 -11.55 -3.63 -3.65
CA LEU A 43 -11.55 -5.10 -3.49
C LEU A 43 -11.69 -5.49 -2.03
N PRO A 44 -12.21 -6.69 -1.74
CA PRO A 44 -12.12 -7.27 -0.41
C PRO A 44 -10.70 -7.77 -0.14
N TRP A 45 -10.33 -7.80 1.14
CA TRP A 45 -9.08 -8.40 1.61
C TRP A 45 -9.06 -9.90 1.33
N SER A 46 -10.19 -10.56 1.67
CA SER A 46 -10.47 -11.96 1.30
C SER A 46 -11.96 -12.15 1.01
N GLU A 47 -12.29 -13.16 0.19
CA GLU A 47 -13.67 -13.53 -0.14
C GLU A 47 -14.37 -14.32 0.97
N PHE A 48 -13.63 -14.79 1.97
CA PHE A 48 -14.18 -15.61 3.04
C PHE A 48 -15.03 -14.79 4.00
N ARG A 49 -16.26 -15.24 4.18
CA ARG A 49 -17.20 -14.69 5.18
C ARG A 49 -17.30 -15.56 6.44
N LYS A 50 -16.47 -16.60 6.53
CA LYS A 50 -16.42 -17.48 7.69
C LYS A 50 -15.54 -16.86 8.77
N PRO A 51 -16.01 -16.81 10.02
CA PRO A 51 -15.32 -16.10 11.10
C PRO A 51 -14.01 -16.74 11.58
N ASP A 52 -13.76 -17.98 11.20
CA ASP A 52 -12.64 -18.80 11.65
C ASP A 52 -11.48 -18.92 10.63
N LEU A 53 -11.53 -18.13 9.54
CA LEU A 53 -10.46 -18.13 8.53
C LEU A 53 -9.40 -17.10 8.85
N ARG A 54 -8.43 -17.50 9.62
CA ARG A 54 -7.25 -16.70 9.95
C ARG A 54 -6.09 -17.04 9.04
N VAL A 55 -5.44 -16.01 8.49
CA VAL A 55 -4.17 -16.16 7.79
C VAL A 55 -3.05 -16.08 8.83
N ALA A 56 -2.61 -17.24 9.31
CA ALA A 56 -1.62 -17.32 10.38
C ALA A 56 -0.33 -16.58 10.03
N GLY A 57 -0.05 -15.51 10.79
CA GLY A 57 1.17 -14.73 10.69
C GLY A 57 1.16 -13.61 9.64
N ALA A 58 0.06 -13.34 8.92
CA ALA A 58 -0.08 -12.15 8.06
C ALA A 58 -0.45 -10.91 8.89
N ASP A 59 0.12 -10.77 10.06
CA ASP A 59 -0.16 -9.74 11.06
C ASP A 59 1.02 -8.77 11.26
N ASP A 60 2.04 -8.84 10.42
CA ASP A 60 3.17 -7.93 10.50
C ASP A 60 2.72 -6.50 10.14
N ARG A 61 3.05 -5.55 11.02
CA ARG A 61 2.63 -4.17 10.86
C ARG A 61 3.53 -3.36 9.93
N ILE A 62 4.78 -3.81 9.72
CA ILE A 62 5.82 -3.05 9.02
C ILE A 62 6.33 -3.73 7.74
N ASP A 63 6.03 -5.01 7.52
CA ASP A 63 6.49 -5.78 6.36
C ASP A 63 5.31 -6.34 5.55
N GLY A 64 4.81 -5.53 4.60
CA GLY A 64 3.73 -5.95 3.71
C GLY A 64 4.14 -7.05 2.75
N MET A 65 5.41 -7.10 2.32
CA MET A 65 5.92 -8.19 1.48
C MET A 65 5.93 -9.50 2.27
N GLY A 66 6.41 -9.48 3.51
CA GLY A 66 6.36 -10.65 4.40
C GLY A 66 4.92 -11.13 4.64
N ASN A 67 3.95 -10.23 4.80
CA ASN A 67 2.53 -10.59 4.88
C ASN A 67 2.04 -11.27 3.59
N MET A 68 2.46 -10.79 2.42
CA MET A 68 2.12 -11.43 1.13
C MET A 68 2.67 -12.85 1.03
N GLU A 69 3.89 -13.09 1.49
CA GLU A 69 4.51 -14.42 1.53
C GLU A 69 3.74 -15.37 2.46
N LYS A 70 3.29 -14.87 3.61
CA LYS A 70 2.47 -15.64 4.56
C LYS A 70 1.10 -16.00 3.99
N VAL A 71 0.46 -15.06 3.25
CA VAL A 71 -0.78 -15.36 2.52
C VAL A 71 -0.54 -16.42 1.45
N ALA A 72 0.57 -16.34 0.71
CA ALA A 72 0.94 -17.36 -0.29
C ALA A 72 1.12 -18.75 0.33
N ALA A 73 1.80 -18.83 1.46
CA ALA A 73 1.95 -20.08 2.21
C ALA A 73 0.59 -20.63 2.69
N TYR A 74 -0.24 -19.77 3.26
CA TYR A 74 -1.59 -20.15 3.70
C TYR A 74 -2.46 -20.68 2.56
N ILE A 75 -2.41 -20.06 1.38
CA ILE A 75 -3.09 -20.54 0.17
C ILE A 75 -2.63 -21.95 -0.18
N ALA A 76 -1.32 -22.19 -0.21
CA ALA A 76 -0.74 -23.49 -0.53
C ALA A 76 -1.13 -24.57 0.48
N ASP A 77 -1.03 -24.27 1.77
CA ASP A 77 -1.29 -25.21 2.87
C ASP A 77 -2.77 -25.59 3.01
N ASN A 78 -3.68 -24.73 2.55
CA ASN A 78 -5.12 -24.93 2.70
C ASN A 78 -5.84 -25.23 1.36
N ASN A 79 -5.08 -25.51 0.31
CA ASN A 79 -5.62 -25.81 -1.03
C ASN A 79 -6.59 -24.74 -1.54
N LEU A 80 -6.22 -23.46 -1.33
CA LEU A 80 -6.94 -22.27 -1.75
C LEU A 80 -6.35 -21.70 -3.05
N SER A 81 -6.90 -20.60 -3.53
CA SER A 81 -6.38 -19.87 -4.67
C SER A 81 -6.16 -18.39 -4.34
N TRP A 82 -5.39 -17.69 -5.19
CA TRP A 82 -5.25 -16.24 -5.07
C TRP A 82 -6.57 -15.49 -5.27
N ASP A 83 -7.55 -16.09 -5.97
CA ASP A 83 -8.88 -15.49 -6.11
C ASP A 83 -9.62 -15.36 -4.79
N ASP A 84 -9.23 -16.15 -3.79
CA ASP A 84 -9.76 -16.06 -2.43
C ASP A 84 -9.23 -14.84 -1.65
N PHE A 85 -8.17 -14.18 -2.16
CA PHE A 85 -7.52 -13.01 -1.60
C PHE A 85 -7.38 -11.88 -2.64
N PRO A 86 -8.48 -11.26 -3.07
CA PRO A 86 -8.49 -10.38 -4.24
C PRO A 86 -7.58 -9.16 -4.12
N ALA A 87 -7.46 -8.54 -2.92
CA ALA A 87 -6.57 -7.40 -2.71
C ALA A 87 -5.09 -7.77 -2.92
N PHE A 88 -4.67 -8.93 -2.40
CA PHE A 88 -3.31 -9.44 -2.56
C PHE A 88 -3.03 -9.86 -4.00
N LYS A 89 -3.98 -10.59 -4.60
CA LYS A 89 -3.88 -11.01 -6.00
C LYS A 89 -3.67 -9.81 -6.93
N TRP A 90 -4.48 -8.78 -6.78
CA TRP A 90 -4.37 -7.59 -7.62
C TRP A 90 -3.01 -6.91 -7.50
N CYS A 91 -2.45 -6.81 -6.30
CA CYS A 91 -1.11 -6.26 -6.10
C CYS A 91 -0.03 -7.14 -6.76
N ARG A 92 -0.10 -8.47 -6.55
CA ARG A 92 0.82 -9.45 -7.14
C ARG A 92 0.78 -9.44 -8.66
N ASP A 93 -0.41 -9.36 -9.26
CA ASP A 93 -0.61 -9.42 -10.71
C ASP A 93 -0.07 -8.18 -11.46
N LYS A 94 0.38 -7.14 -10.74
CA LYS A 94 1.13 -6.02 -11.31
C LYS A 94 2.57 -6.39 -11.70
N GLY A 95 3.08 -7.51 -11.22
CA GLY A 95 4.40 -8.01 -11.52
C GLY A 95 5.29 -8.17 -10.28
N GLU A 96 6.50 -8.64 -10.50
CA GLU A 96 7.45 -8.93 -9.44
C GLU A 96 7.72 -7.73 -8.54
N GLY A 97 7.73 -7.98 -7.24
CA GLY A 97 8.04 -6.99 -6.20
C GLY A 97 6.88 -6.07 -5.82
N TRP A 98 5.71 -6.15 -6.47
CA TRP A 98 4.50 -5.43 -6.05
C TRP A 98 3.76 -6.18 -4.96
N TYR A 99 3.32 -5.47 -3.92
CA TYR A 99 2.63 -6.05 -2.77
C TYR A 99 1.62 -5.10 -2.15
N LEU A 100 0.72 -5.65 -1.32
CA LEU A 100 -0.20 -4.88 -0.50
C LEU A 100 0.54 -4.35 0.73
N PRO A 101 0.65 -3.03 0.94
CA PRO A 101 1.44 -2.47 2.04
C PRO A 101 0.91 -2.87 3.41
N ALA A 102 1.80 -3.05 4.38
CA ALA A 102 1.44 -3.21 5.79
C ALA A 102 0.86 -1.92 6.37
N ILE A 103 0.20 -2.00 7.52
CA ILE A 103 -0.51 -0.83 8.09
C ILE A 103 0.45 0.31 8.41
N ASP A 104 1.63 0.06 8.96
CA ASP A 104 2.58 1.11 9.30
C ASP A 104 3.30 1.68 8.06
N GLU A 105 3.42 0.90 6.98
CA GLU A 105 3.81 1.43 5.66
C GLU A 105 2.74 2.40 5.14
N LEU A 106 1.44 2.05 5.20
CA LEU A 106 0.35 2.94 4.79
C LEU A 106 0.27 4.22 5.64
N LEU A 107 0.50 4.12 6.94
CA LEU A 107 0.56 5.28 7.84
C LEU A 107 1.69 6.22 7.44
N THR A 108 2.86 5.69 7.13
CA THR A 108 4.02 6.46 6.67
C THR A 108 3.75 7.10 5.30
N ILE A 109 3.12 6.37 4.38
CA ILE A 109 2.71 6.90 3.07
C ILE A 109 1.72 8.07 3.25
N GLY A 110 0.72 7.93 4.13
CA GLY A 110 -0.23 8.99 4.44
C GLY A 110 0.45 10.23 5.04
N HIS A 111 1.38 10.02 5.97
CA HIS A 111 2.19 11.09 6.54
C HIS A 111 2.99 11.85 5.47
N ASN A 112 3.69 11.13 4.61
CA ASN A 112 4.48 11.71 3.52
C ASN A 112 3.60 12.40 2.47
N TYR A 113 2.45 11.81 2.12
CA TYR A 113 1.45 12.41 1.25
C TYR A 113 0.97 13.78 1.77
N ASN A 114 0.84 13.92 3.08
CA ASN A 114 0.48 15.17 3.75
C ASN A 114 1.67 16.11 4.02
N GLY A 115 2.86 15.82 3.50
CA GLY A 115 4.05 16.68 3.58
C GLY A 115 4.91 16.47 4.81
N GLY A 116 4.74 15.36 5.53
CA GLY A 116 5.58 15.00 6.67
C GLY A 116 5.37 15.87 7.93
N THR A 117 4.25 16.59 8.01
CA THR A 117 3.93 17.45 9.17
C THR A 117 2.71 16.93 9.92
N ARG A 118 2.79 16.93 11.26
CA ARG A 118 1.69 16.46 12.13
C ARG A 118 0.56 17.49 12.30
N ILE A 119 0.77 18.73 11.94
CA ILE A 119 -0.09 19.82 12.44
C ILE A 119 -1.12 20.27 11.41
N HIS A 120 -0.83 20.21 10.13
CA HIS A 120 -1.78 20.56 9.07
C HIS A 120 -1.47 19.80 7.81
N SER A 121 -2.50 19.24 7.22
CA SER A 121 -2.39 18.64 5.90
C SER A 121 -1.82 19.67 4.90
N ASN A 122 -0.62 19.45 4.42
CA ASN A 122 0.02 20.30 3.44
C ASN A 122 -0.64 20.08 2.07
N ARG A 123 -1.55 21.00 1.69
CA ARG A 123 -2.26 20.94 0.42
C ARG A 123 -1.31 20.93 -0.79
N GLN A 124 -0.21 21.67 -0.69
CA GLN A 124 0.76 21.74 -1.78
C GLN A 124 1.49 20.41 -1.98
N ALA A 125 1.86 19.72 -0.89
CA ALA A 125 2.46 18.39 -0.97
C ALA A 125 1.48 17.37 -1.58
N ARG A 126 0.22 17.38 -1.14
CA ARG A 126 -0.81 16.50 -1.72
C ARG A 126 -1.09 16.80 -3.18
N ASN A 127 -1.14 18.05 -3.57
CA ASN A 127 -1.33 18.41 -4.97
C ASN A 127 -0.18 17.88 -5.81
N ARG A 128 1.08 18.11 -5.43
CA ARG A 128 2.26 17.59 -6.14
C ARG A 128 2.20 16.07 -6.29
N PHE A 129 1.89 15.34 -5.21
CA PHE A 129 1.77 13.90 -5.23
C PHE A 129 0.66 13.43 -6.18
N ASN A 130 -0.51 14.04 -6.08
CA ASN A 130 -1.66 13.71 -6.91
C ASN A 130 -1.51 14.15 -8.38
N ASP A 131 -0.79 15.23 -8.64
CA ASP A 131 -0.49 15.65 -10.01
C ASP A 131 0.49 14.65 -10.67
N ALA A 132 1.50 14.17 -9.92
CA ALA A 132 2.39 13.11 -10.41
C ALA A 132 1.61 11.82 -10.77
N LEU A 133 0.61 11.42 -9.98
CA LEU A 133 -0.27 10.30 -10.31
C LEU A 133 -1.07 10.59 -11.58
N LYS A 134 -1.80 11.71 -11.61
CA LYS A 134 -2.73 12.05 -12.70
C LYS A 134 -2.03 12.27 -14.04
N ASP A 135 -0.91 13.01 -14.02
CA ASP A 135 -0.18 13.37 -15.26
C ASP A 135 0.48 12.16 -15.92
N ASN A 136 0.60 11.06 -15.17
CA ASN A 136 1.10 9.77 -15.67
C ASN A 136 -0.01 8.71 -15.85
N GLY A 137 -1.26 9.16 -16.04
CA GLY A 137 -2.38 8.28 -16.36
C GLY A 137 -2.98 7.53 -15.17
N GLY A 138 -2.58 7.88 -13.96
CA GLY A 138 -3.07 7.26 -12.74
C GLY A 138 -4.28 7.95 -12.11
N LYS A 139 -4.72 7.40 -10.99
CA LYS A 139 -5.78 7.96 -10.15
C LYS A 139 -5.17 8.73 -8.97
N ARG A 140 -5.73 9.86 -8.64
CA ARG A 140 -5.38 10.61 -7.44
C ARG A 140 -5.71 9.79 -6.19
N MET A 141 -4.89 9.92 -5.15
CA MET A 141 -5.27 9.45 -3.82
C MET A 141 -6.36 10.35 -3.24
N ASP A 142 -7.36 9.73 -2.62
CA ASP A 142 -8.38 10.44 -1.86
C ASP A 142 -8.08 10.33 -0.37
N ARG A 143 -8.04 11.48 0.30
CA ARG A 143 -7.75 11.58 1.74
C ARG A 143 -8.92 11.12 2.64
N LEU A 144 -10.13 11.01 2.09
CA LEU A 144 -11.34 10.72 2.85
C LEU A 144 -11.80 9.26 2.74
N VAL A 145 -11.07 8.44 2.00
CA VAL A 145 -11.38 7.02 1.82
C VAL A 145 -10.36 6.14 2.52
N TYR A 146 -10.80 4.97 2.91
CA TYR A 146 -9.96 3.98 3.57
C TYR A 146 -9.27 3.07 2.56
N TYR A 147 -8.01 2.77 2.85
CA TYR A 147 -7.18 1.82 2.12
C TYR A 147 -6.93 0.58 2.99
N PHE A 148 -7.11 -0.60 2.41
CA PHE A 148 -6.69 -1.83 3.06
C PHE A 148 -5.18 -1.91 3.18
N SER A 149 -4.74 -2.40 4.34
CA SER A 149 -3.38 -2.92 4.53
C SER A 149 -3.35 -4.44 4.38
N SER A 150 -2.15 -5.00 4.23
CA SER A 150 -1.94 -6.44 4.30
C SER A 150 -2.03 -6.99 5.72
N THR A 151 -2.04 -6.13 6.73
CA THR A 151 -1.99 -6.53 8.14
C THR A 151 -3.37 -6.97 8.60
N GLU A 152 -3.53 -8.26 8.88
CA GLU A 152 -4.73 -8.76 9.53
C GLU A 152 -4.72 -8.43 11.02
N LYS A 153 -5.90 -8.23 11.59
CA LYS A 153 -6.07 -8.10 13.03
C LYS A 153 -6.38 -9.46 13.65
N ASP A 154 -7.31 -10.17 13.07
CA ASP A 154 -7.78 -11.48 13.51
C ASP A 154 -8.37 -12.27 12.32
N GLU A 155 -9.07 -13.35 12.60
CA GLU A 155 -9.69 -14.18 11.58
C GLU A 155 -10.76 -13.45 10.74
N LYS A 156 -11.34 -12.37 11.27
CA LYS A 156 -12.47 -11.65 10.65
C LYS A 156 -12.08 -10.33 10.04
N GLU A 157 -11.12 -9.61 10.64
CA GLU A 157 -10.85 -8.22 10.38
C GLU A 157 -9.41 -7.98 9.95
N ALA A 158 -9.20 -6.97 9.12
CA ALA A 158 -7.91 -6.41 8.75
C ALA A 158 -7.86 -4.91 9.01
N TYR A 159 -6.65 -4.39 9.19
CA TYR A 159 -6.45 -2.96 9.42
C TYR A 159 -6.56 -2.15 8.13
N THR A 160 -7.23 -1.02 8.27
CA THR A 160 -7.34 0.02 7.24
C THR A 160 -6.96 1.38 7.81
N THR A 161 -6.59 2.29 6.94
CA THR A 161 -6.40 3.70 7.30
C THR A 161 -6.80 4.60 6.16
N HIS A 162 -7.11 5.85 6.44
CA HIS A 162 -7.21 6.90 5.44
C HIS A 162 -6.03 7.87 5.55
N THR A 163 -5.71 8.54 4.45
CA THR A 163 -4.52 9.38 4.34
C THR A 163 -4.77 10.86 4.71
N GLY A 164 -5.94 11.20 5.18
CA GLY A 164 -6.38 12.61 5.21
C GLY A 164 -6.34 13.32 6.55
N ILE A 165 -6.14 12.61 7.65
CA ILE A 165 -6.18 13.15 9.01
C ILE A 165 -4.91 12.77 9.75
N GLU A 166 -4.36 13.72 10.50
CA GLU A 166 -3.25 13.50 11.42
C GLU A 166 -3.73 13.73 12.87
N PRO A 167 -3.52 12.78 13.80
CA PRO A 167 -2.97 11.43 13.57
C PRO A 167 -3.90 10.57 12.70
N PRO A 168 -3.35 9.68 11.87
CA PRO A 168 -4.16 8.85 10.99
C PRO A 168 -5.01 7.88 11.82
N TYR A 169 -6.25 7.71 11.40
CA TYR A 169 -7.14 6.71 11.99
C TYR A 169 -6.83 5.34 11.43
N VAL A 170 -6.53 4.42 12.33
CA VAL A 170 -6.49 2.98 12.04
C VAL A 170 -7.81 2.38 12.54
N ILE A 171 -8.54 1.74 11.66
CA ILE A 171 -9.75 1.02 12.01
C ILE A 171 -9.68 -0.42 11.50
N GLU A 172 -10.39 -1.28 12.18
CA GLU A 172 -10.56 -2.67 11.80
C GLU A 172 -11.83 -2.81 10.96
N ILE A 173 -11.72 -3.53 9.86
CA ILE A 173 -12.82 -3.73 8.92
C ILE A 173 -12.91 -5.22 8.57
N PRO A 174 -14.12 -5.78 8.48
CA PRO A 174 -14.31 -7.15 8.03
C PRO A 174 -13.64 -7.39 6.66
N LYS A 175 -12.85 -8.45 6.56
CA LYS A 175 -12.02 -8.78 5.39
C LYS A 175 -12.82 -8.91 4.09
N TYR A 176 -14.10 -9.27 4.16
CA TYR A 176 -14.99 -9.39 2.99
C TYR A 176 -15.60 -8.06 2.51
N ASN A 177 -15.43 -6.96 3.26
CA ASN A 177 -15.85 -5.65 2.81
C ASN A 177 -14.90 -5.14 1.72
N LYS A 178 -15.42 -4.28 0.83
CA LYS A 178 -14.61 -3.67 -0.24
C LYS A 178 -14.12 -2.31 0.19
N PHE A 179 -12.80 -2.13 0.13
CA PHE A 179 -12.14 -0.85 0.33
C PHE A 179 -11.09 -0.63 -0.75
N LEU A 180 -10.52 0.56 -0.82
CA LEU A 180 -9.48 0.87 -1.79
C LEU A 180 -8.21 0.04 -1.50
N VAL A 181 -7.61 -0.41 -2.56
CA VAL A 181 -6.33 -1.12 -2.59
C VAL A 181 -5.38 -0.35 -3.49
N ARG A 182 -4.19 -0.07 -2.99
CA ARG A 182 -3.04 0.40 -3.76
C ARG A 182 -1.85 -0.49 -3.48
N ALA A 183 -1.17 -0.88 -4.54
CA ALA A 183 0.05 -1.64 -4.40
C ALA A 183 1.25 -0.73 -4.18
N VAL A 184 2.27 -1.26 -3.51
CA VAL A 184 3.58 -0.63 -3.36
C VAL A 184 4.67 -1.56 -3.84
N ARG A 185 5.85 -0.99 -4.15
CA ARG A 185 7.02 -1.73 -4.58
C ARG A 185 8.29 -1.03 -4.09
N LYS A 186 9.27 -1.83 -3.64
CA LYS A 186 10.62 -1.34 -3.34
C LYS A 186 11.37 -0.99 -4.63
N PHE A 187 12.20 0.05 -4.57
CA PHE A 187 13.08 0.46 -5.65
C PHE A 187 14.47 0.87 -5.13
#